data_a5b39f035042b145f285ef937bf9df3a
#
_entry.id   a5b39f035042b145f285ef937bf9df3a
#
_cell.length_a   1.000
_cell.length_b   1.000
_cell.length_c   1.000
_cell.angle_alpha   90.00
_cell.angle_beta   90.00
_cell.angle_gamma   90.00
#
_symmetry.space_group_name_H-M   'P 1'
#
loop_
_entity.id
_entity.type
_entity.pdbx_description
1 polymer ?
#
loop_
_entity_poly.entity_id
_entity_poly.type
_entity_poly.pdbx_seq_one_letter_code
_entity_poly.pdbx_strand_id
1 'polypeptide(L)'
;DYNLMLQELTRMNEEEITTGEIYKSGDKAGTPKMVKGKFCGKLTGVINSMTDKRRDRRYSFLFEERPQKYLLQAIHDIMDNDKPVKNIDLSDIPHDVAIPLIGVITTLIYGIQRSCQMSDITPITLVCDEAHVYIPNGMQLSASERRMTETFEEIAKEGRKFGVSLFVASQRPSELNKTIMAQCANFIVSKLNNENDKSMIRGMLPDGSESVVSTTTTFNPGEVLIIGDAVPIPLKIQVTLAEERPQSRTIEFWNKWNRKADMNLTEGIREYVNF
;
A
#
# COMPACT_ATOMS: atom_id res chain seq x y z
N ASP A 1 14.21 20.67 -2.23
CA ASP A 1 14.74 20.39 -3.58
C ASP A 1 15.58 19.12 -3.54
N TYR A 2 15.16 18.12 -4.31
CA TYR A 2 15.83 16.81 -4.37
C TYR A 2 17.28 16.91 -4.86
N ASN A 3 17.52 17.75 -5.84
CA ASN A 3 18.87 17.97 -6.40
C ASN A 3 19.82 18.56 -5.37
N LEU A 4 19.33 19.54 -4.61
CA LEU A 4 20.09 20.17 -3.55
C LEU A 4 20.44 19.16 -2.44
N MET A 5 19.46 18.33 -2.07
CA MET A 5 19.67 17.27 -1.08
C MET A 5 20.69 16.24 -1.56
N LEU A 6 20.61 15.79 -2.81
CA LEU A 6 21.56 14.84 -3.39
C LEU A 6 22.98 15.42 -3.47
N GLN A 7 23.11 16.68 -3.85
CA GLN A 7 24.40 17.40 -3.86
C GLN A 7 25.00 17.47 -2.45
N GLU A 8 24.18 17.81 -1.46
CA GLU A 8 24.66 17.94 -0.09
C GLU A 8 25.08 16.59 0.52
N LEU A 9 24.29 15.52 0.26
CA LEU A 9 24.65 14.15 0.66
C LEU A 9 25.96 13.70 0.00
N THR A 10 26.16 14.03 -1.28
CA THR A 10 27.41 13.72 -2.01
C THR A 10 28.59 14.49 -1.39
N ARG A 11 28.40 15.79 -1.14
CA ARG A 11 29.41 16.61 -0.47
C ARG A 11 29.81 16.02 0.89
N MET A 12 28.82 15.65 1.73
CA MET A 12 29.10 15.06 3.05
C MET A 12 29.77 13.68 2.94
N ASN A 13 29.47 12.91 1.88
CA ASN A 13 30.07 11.60 1.66
C ASN A 13 31.54 11.67 1.20
N GLU A 14 31.92 12.78 0.58
CA GLU A 14 33.27 13.04 0.08
C GLU A 14 34.08 13.97 1.02
N GLU A 15 33.45 14.47 2.09
CA GLU A 15 34.03 15.49 2.95
C GLU A 15 35.30 15.01 3.64
N GLU A 16 36.39 15.75 3.44
CA GLU A 16 37.63 15.64 4.19
C GLU A 16 37.87 16.93 4.99
N ILE A 17 38.20 16.79 6.27
CA ILE A 17 38.37 17.90 7.21
C ILE A 17 39.84 18.04 7.54
N THR A 18 40.38 19.27 7.49
CA THR A 18 41.72 19.56 7.96
C THR A 18 41.80 19.48 9.48
N THR A 19 42.77 18.73 9.99
CA THR A 19 42.99 18.60 11.45
C THR A 19 43.68 19.81 12.08
N GLY A 20 44.12 20.79 11.27
CA GLY A 20 44.97 21.89 11.71
C GLY A 20 46.43 21.50 11.90
N GLU A 21 46.81 20.25 11.77
CA GLU A 21 48.17 19.75 11.79
C GLU A 21 48.75 19.63 10.38
N ILE A 22 50.08 19.75 10.27
CA ILE A 22 50.84 19.56 9.03
C ILE A 22 51.70 18.30 9.12
N TYR A 23 51.92 17.64 7.98
CA TYR A 23 52.85 16.52 7.90
C TYR A 23 54.27 17.05 8.15
N LYS A 24 54.98 16.48 9.14
CA LYS A 24 56.32 16.93 9.56
C LYS A 24 57.45 16.29 8.75
N SER A 25 57.21 15.20 8.01
CA SER A 25 58.23 14.46 7.24
C SER A 25 57.60 13.62 6.13
N GLY A 26 58.38 13.19 5.12
CA GLY A 26 57.97 12.41 3.96
C GLY A 26 57.50 13.28 2.78
N ASP A 27 57.05 12.65 1.70
CA ASP A 27 56.66 13.32 0.43
C ASP A 27 55.54 14.36 0.60
N LYS A 28 54.78 14.31 1.69
CA LYS A 28 53.70 15.26 2.04
C LYS A 28 54.09 16.28 3.08
N ALA A 29 55.39 16.42 3.40
CA ALA A 29 55.86 17.39 4.39
C ALA A 29 55.39 18.81 4.04
N GLY A 30 54.82 19.54 5.01
CA GLY A 30 54.32 20.90 4.81
C GLY A 30 52.86 20.98 4.34
N THR A 31 52.23 19.84 3.98
CA THR A 31 50.80 19.84 3.62
C THR A 31 49.90 19.59 4.84
N PRO A 32 48.66 20.17 4.88
CA PRO A 32 47.71 19.91 5.96
C PRO A 32 47.32 18.43 6.03
N LYS A 33 47.21 17.90 7.23
CA LYS A 33 46.66 16.57 7.45
C LYS A 33 45.15 16.60 7.28
N MET A 34 44.64 15.75 6.40
CA MET A 34 43.21 15.58 6.14
C MET A 34 42.69 14.36 6.90
N VAL A 35 41.52 14.49 7.47
CA VAL A 35 40.79 13.39 8.12
C VAL A 35 39.42 13.28 7.47
N LYS A 36 38.97 12.06 7.27
CA LYS A 36 37.62 11.79 6.72
C LYS A 36 36.55 12.37 7.62
N GLY A 37 35.61 13.12 7.05
CA GLY A 37 34.43 13.62 7.73
C GLY A 37 33.58 12.51 8.31
N LYS A 38 32.67 12.86 9.22
CA LYS A 38 31.81 11.92 9.97
C LYS A 38 31.02 10.95 9.06
N PHE A 39 30.64 11.43 7.90
CA PHE A 39 29.78 10.69 6.94
C PHE A 39 30.56 10.22 5.70
N CYS A 40 31.87 10.53 5.60
CA CYS A 40 32.69 10.15 4.46
C CYS A 40 32.62 8.63 4.18
N GLY A 41 32.20 8.27 2.96
CA GLY A 41 32.03 6.90 2.50
C GLY A 41 30.84 6.14 3.09
N LYS A 42 30.04 6.73 4.00
CA LYS A 42 28.90 6.07 4.65
C LYS A 42 27.57 6.30 3.95
N LEU A 43 27.48 7.30 3.10
CA LEU A 43 26.23 7.68 2.41
C LEU A 43 26.14 7.13 0.98
N THR A 44 27.16 6.42 0.51
CA THR A 44 27.22 5.88 -0.87
C THR A 44 25.98 5.06 -1.25
N GLY A 45 25.49 4.19 -0.35
CA GLY A 45 24.32 3.37 -0.60
C GLY A 45 23.03 4.20 -0.78
N VAL A 46 22.87 5.25 0.05
CA VAL A 46 21.72 6.17 -0.04
C VAL A 46 21.80 6.99 -1.33
N ILE A 47 22.97 7.54 -1.65
CA ILE A 47 23.20 8.33 -2.86
C ILE A 47 22.90 7.51 -4.12
N ASN A 48 23.40 6.27 -4.18
CA ASN A 48 23.14 5.37 -5.30
C ASN A 48 21.65 5.06 -5.43
N SER A 49 20.98 4.68 -4.33
CA SER A 49 19.53 4.40 -4.33
C SER A 49 18.71 5.61 -4.79
N MET A 50 19.06 6.81 -4.35
CA MET A 50 18.40 8.03 -4.79
C MET A 50 18.66 8.31 -6.27
N THR A 51 19.88 8.12 -6.74
CA THR A 51 20.26 8.33 -8.14
C THR A 51 19.53 7.34 -9.06
N ASP A 52 19.44 6.07 -8.65
CA ASP A 52 18.78 5.03 -9.41
C ASP A 52 17.27 5.31 -9.52
N LYS A 53 16.61 5.68 -8.41
CA LYS A 53 15.20 6.07 -8.44
C LYS A 53 14.93 7.28 -9.34
N ARG A 54 15.83 8.25 -9.38
CA ARG A 54 15.70 9.40 -10.28
C ARG A 54 15.82 9.03 -11.75
N ARG A 55 16.62 8.01 -12.09
CA ARG A 55 16.78 7.52 -13.46
C ARG A 55 15.62 6.62 -13.92
N ASP A 56 14.95 6.00 -12.98
CA ASP A 56 13.83 5.11 -13.25
C ASP A 56 12.57 5.94 -13.56
N ARG A 57 12.06 5.80 -14.78
CA ARG A 57 10.87 6.53 -15.27
C ARG A 57 9.63 6.33 -14.41
N ARG A 58 9.50 5.18 -13.75
CA ARG A 58 8.37 4.87 -12.85
C ARG A 58 8.27 5.84 -11.67
N TYR A 59 9.37 6.51 -11.32
CA TYR A 59 9.44 7.50 -10.24
C TYR A 59 9.47 8.94 -10.74
N SER A 60 9.37 9.19 -12.07
CA SER A 60 9.50 10.54 -12.65
C SER A 60 8.55 11.54 -12.01
N PHE A 61 7.33 11.12 -11.70
CA PHE A 61 6.31 11.94 -11.05
C PHE A 61 6.71 12.52 -9.68
N LEU A 62 7.67 11.87 -8.97
CA LEU A 62 8.18 12.37 -7.69
C LEU A 62 9.13 13.57 -7.84
N PHE A 63 9.70 13.76 -9.02
CA PHE A 63 10.73 14.76 -9.30
C PHE A 63 10.21 15.96 -10.10
N GLU A 64 8.94 15.94 -10.50
CA GLU A 64 8.29 17.06 -11.15
C GLU A 64 8.01 18.17 -10.13
N GLU A 65 8.32 19.43 -10.51
CA GLU A 65 7.96 20.59 -9.70
C GLU A 65 6.45 20.79 -9.76
N ARG A 66 5.77 20.51 -8.64
CA ARG A 66 4.32 20.73 -8.48
C ARG A 66 4.05 21.73 -7.38
N PRO A 67 3.14 22.69 -7.56
CA PRO A 67 2.80 23.66 -6.53
C PRO A 67 2.10 22.96 -5.34
N GLN A 68 2.36 23.41 -4.10
CA GLN A 68 1.78 22.88 -2.86
C GLN A 68 0.24 22.85 -2.82
N LYS A 69 -0.43 23.66 -3.66
CA LYS A 69 -1.89 23.69 -3.78
C LYS A 69 -2.52 22.36 -4.19
N TYR A 70 -1.76 21.48 -4.85
CA TYR A 70 -2.31 20.21 -5.34
C TYR A 70 -2.70 19.24 -4.24
N LEU A 71 -2.00 19.21 -3.11
CA LEU A 71 -2.35 18.28 -2.02
C LEU A 71 -3.73 18.61 -1.42
N LEU A 72 -3.97 19.87 -1.09
CA LEU A 72 -5.26 20.31 -0.55
C LEU A 72 -6.39 20.11 -1.56
N GLN A 73 -6.14 20.40 -2.83
CA GLN A 73 -7.12 20.18 -3.89
C GLN A 73 -7.42 18.68 -4.05
N ALA A 74 -6.41 17.83 -4.08
CA ALA A 74 -6.59 16.38 -4.20
C ALA A 74 -7.40 15.80 -3.00
N ILE A 75 -7.13 16.29 -1.79
CA ILE A 75 -7.90 15.88 -0.61
C ILE A 75 -9.35 16.36 -0.72
N HIS A 76 -9.56 17.60 -1.14
CA HIS A 76 -10.90 18.13 -1.38
C HIS A 76 -11.63 17.26 -2.41
N ASP A 77 -11.01 16.95 -3.54
CA ASP A 77 -11.59 16.13 -4.61
C ASP A 77 -11.92 14.70 -4.14
N ILE A 78 -11.11 14.13 -3.25
CA ILE A 78 -11.39 12.82 -2.63
C ILE A 78 -12.59 12.89 -1.68
N MET A 79 -12.72 13.96 -0.90
CA MET A 79 -13.73 14.09 0.15
C MET A 79 -15.01 14.79 -0.30
N ASP A 80 -15.00 15.41 -1.47
CA ASP A 80 -16.17 16.09 -2.03
C ASP A 80 -17.31 15.11 -2.31
N ASN A 81 -18.55 15.54 -2.05
CA ASN A 81 -19.76 14.73 -2.13
C ASN A 81 -20.42 14.73 -3.53
N ASP A 82 -19.77 15.27 -4.54
CA ASP A 82 -20.32 15.30 -5.92
C ASP A 82 -20.53 13.90 -6.51
N LYS A 83 -19.70 12.92 -6.07
CA LYS A 83 -19.75 11.52 -6.50
C LYS A 83 -19.70 10.58 -5.30
N PRO A 84 -20.64 9.61 -5.22
CA PRO A 84 -20.72 8.70 -4.07
C PRO A 84 -19.55 7.70 -4.00
N VAL A 85 -18.85 7.45 -5.11
CA VAL A 85 -17.71 6.54 -5.18
C VAL A 85 -16.52 7.26 -5.81
N LYS A 86 -15.39 7.22 -5.11
CA LYS A 86 -14.09 7.71 -5.60
C LYS A 86 -13.15 6.52 -5.73
N ASN A 87 -12.63 6.27 -6.91
CA ASN A 87 -11.64 5.22 -7.15
C ASN A 87 -10.25 5.83 -7.22
N ILE A 88 -9.34 5.31 -6.39
CA ILE A 88 -7.92 5.69 -6.39
C ILE A 88 -7.15 4.50 -6.96
N ASP A 89 -6.77 4.60 -8.23
CA ASP A 89 -5.99 3.56 -8.89
C ASP A 89 -4.49 3.79 -8.64
N LEU A 90 -3.83 2.77 -8.09
CA LEU A 90 -2.42 2.78 -7.74
C LEU A 90 -1.63 1.72 -8.53
N SER A 91 -2.22 1.13 -9.57
CA SER A 91 -1.63 0.00 -10.32
C SER A 91 -0.28 0.33 -10.95
N ASP A 92 -0.11 1.58 -11.41
CA ASP A 92 1.10 2.03 -12.11
C ASP A 92 2.15 2.64 -11.15
N ILE A 93 1.84 2.72 -9.85
CA ILE A 93 2.73 3.31 -8.85
C ILE A 93 3.63 2.21 -8.25
N PRO A 94 4.96 2.41 -8.18
CA PRO A 94 5.84 1.46 -7.52
C PRO A 94 5.43 1.20 -6.07
N HIS A 95 5.48 -0.06 -5.64
CA HIS A 95 4.99 -0.54 -4.35
C HIS A 95 5.57 0.24 -3.15
N ASP A 96 6.85 0.61 -3.22
CA ASP A 96 7.55 1.37 -2.17
C ASP A 96 7.09 2.84 -2.07
N VAL A 97 6.33 3.33 -3.04
CA VAL A 97 5.68 4.65 -3.03
C VAL A 97 4.19 4.52 -2.74
N ALA A 98 3.52 3.49 -3.29
CA ALA A 98 2.09 3.27 -3.10
C ALA A 98 1.74 3.09 -1.61
N ILE A 99 2.52 2.31 -0.87
CA ILE A 99 2.29 2.07 0.57
C ILE A 99 2.32 3.36 1.40
N PRO A 100 3.37 4.19 1.37
CA PRO A 100 3.37 5.49 2.06
C PRO A 100 2.23 6.40 1.61
N LEU A 101 1.89 6.41 0.32
CA LEU A 101 0.82 7.24 -0.24
C LEU A 101 -0.55 6.85 0.33
N ILE A 102 -0.86 5.55 0.38
CA ILE A 102 -2.08 5.03 1.03
C ILE A 102 -2.12 5.48 2.49
N GLY A 103 -1.01 5.35 3.21
CA GLY A 103 -0.90 5.77 4.59
C GLY A 103 -1.18 7.26 4.79
N VAL A 104 -0.65 8.12 3.92
CA VAL A 104 -0.90 9.57 3.96
C VAL A 104 -2.37 9.88 3.67
N ILE A 105 -2.94 9.33 2.60
CA ILE A 105 -4.34 9.56 2.21
C ILE A 105 -5.27 9.11 3.35
N THR A 106 -5.08 7.91 3.88
CA THR A 106 -5.91 7.37 4.97
C THR A 106 -5.81 8.22 6.24
N THR A 107 -4.59 8.63 6.60
CA THR A 107 -4.36 9.49 7.77
C THR A 107 -5.04 10.86 7.62
N LEU A 108 -4.99 11.44 6.42
CA LEU A 108 -5.62 12.73 6.14
C LEU A 108 -7.15 12.62 6.17
N ILE A 109 -7.74 11.62 5.52
CA ILE A 109 -9.19 11.39 5.55
C ILE A 109 -9.66 11.20 6.99
N TYR A 110 -9.01 10.34 7.75
CA TYR A 110 -9.38 10.07 9.14
C TYR A 110 -9.17 11.31 10.04
N GLY A 111 -8.05 12.03 9.87
CA GLY A 111 -7.77 13.26 10.62
C GLY A 111 -8.80 14.37 10.37
N ILE A 112 -9.23 14.55 9.11
CA ILE A 112 -10.27 15.52 8.75
C ILE A 112 -11.60 15.12 9.38
N GLN A 113 -12.03 13.88 9.26
CA GLN A 113 -13.26 13.38 9.88
C GLN A 113 -13.27 13.55 11.40
N ARG A 114 -12.15 13.30 12.06
CA ARG A 114 -12.01 13.55 13.52
C ARG A 114 -12.10 15.03 13.91
N SER A 115 -11.76 15.93 12.99
CA SER A 115 -11.77 17.39 13.23
C SER A 115 -13.13 18.03 12.91
N CYS A 116 -14.02 17.33 12.20
CA CYS A 116 -15.36 17.81 11.89
C CYS A 116 -16.27 17.80 13.12
N GLN A 117 -17.23 18.73 13.16
CA GLN A 117 -18.32 18.66 14.13
C GLN A 117 -19.25 17.51 13.77
N MET A 118 -19.85 16.90 14.79
CA MET A 118 -20.68 15.69 14.60
C MET A 118 -21.87 15.92 13.66
N SER A 119 -22.40 17.14 13.60
CA SER A 119 -23.48 17.55 12.68
C SER A 119 -23.05 17.60 11.21
N ASP A 120 -21.76 17.75 10.95
CA ASP A 120 -21.22 18.03 9.61
C ASP A 120 -20.49 16.81 9.02
N ILE A 121 -20.45 15.71 9.77
CA ILE A 121 -19.81 14.47 9.35
C ILE A 121 -20.65 13.79 8.26
N THR A 122 -20.07 13.63 7.07
CA THR A 122 -20.57 12.69 6.04
C THR A 122 -19.86 11.37 6.22
N PRO A 123 -20.58 10.25 6.46
CA PRO A 123 -19.95 8.95 6.63
C PRO A 123 -19.20 8.50 5.37
N ILE A 124 -18.00 7.96 5.58
CA ILE A 124 -17.12 7.45 4.52
C ILE A 124 -16.80 5.99 4.79
N THR A 125 -16.86 5.15 3.76
CA THR A 125 -16.36 3.77 3.79
C THR A 125 -15.08 3.67 2.96
N LEU A 126 -13.99 3.29 3.58
CA LEU A 126 -12.74 2.97 2.89
C LEU A 126 -12.80 1.52 2.41
N VAL A 127 -12.91 1.32 1.10
CA VAL A 127 -12.85 0.00 0.47
C VAL A 127 -11.41 -0.30 0.13
N CYS A 128 -10.83 -1.28 0.82
CA CYS A 128 -9.43 -1.66 0.76
C CYS A 128 -9.28 -2.97 -0.01
N ASP A 129 -9.04 -2.89 -1.32
CA ASP A 129 -8.80 -4.08 -2.14
C ASP A 129 -7.36 -4.57 -2.01
N GLU A 130 -7.14 -5.88 -2.08
CA GLU A 130 -5.86 -6.55 -1.84
C GLU A 130 -5.12 -6.04 -0.58
N ALA A 131 -5.88 -5.85 0.49
CA ALA A 131 -5.44 -5.20 1.72
C ALA A 131 -4.21 -5.84 2.37
N HIS A 132 -3.93 -7.12 2.12
CA HIS A 132 -2.73 -7.79 2.63
C HIS A 132 -1.43 -7.14 2.16
N VAL A 133 -1.47 -6.37 1.06
CA VAL A 133 -0.30 -5.66 0.52
C VAL A 133 0.10 -4.48 1.41
N TYR A 134 -0.85 -3.79 2.02
CA TYR A 134 -0.60 -2.56 2.77
C TYR A 134 -1.12 -2.56 4.22
N ILE A 135 -1.85 -3.60 4.63
CA ILE A 135 -2.23 -3.86 6.04
C ILE A 135 -1.70 -5.23 6.47
N PRO A 136 -0.40 -5.50 6.33
CA PRO A 136 0.16 -6.82 6.57
C PRO A 136 0.20 -7.18 8.06
N ASN A 137 0.17 -8.50 8.33
CA ASN A 137 0.44 -9.07 9.63
C ASN A 137 1.93 -9.37 9.74
N GLY A 138 2.70 -8.54 10.43
CA GLY A 138 4.14 -8.81 10.53
C GLY A 138 4.86 -8.00 11.61
N MET A 139 5.96 -8.58 12.12
CA MET A 139 6.81 -7.92 13.13
C MET A 139 7.90 -7.03 12.50
N GLN A 140 8.20 -7.19 11.22
CA GLN A 140 9.28 -6.48 10.52
C GLN A 140 8.73 -5.43 9.54
N LEU A 141 7.90 -4.52 10.06
CA LEU A 141 7.39 -3.40 9.28
C LEU A 141 8.39 -2.25 9.29
N SER A 142 8.56 -1.60 8.15
CA SER A 142 9.23 -0.29 8.05
C SER A 142 8.49 0.76 8.89
N ALA A 143 9.12 1.89 9.17
CA ALA A 143 8.48 2.96 9.95
C ALA A 143 7.20 3.51 9.28
N SER A 144 7.17 3.57 7.94
CA SER A 144 6.00 4.01 7.16
C SER A 144 4.86 2.99 7.20
N GLU A 145 5.16 1.70 7.01
CA GLU A 145 4.17 0.62 7.10
C GLU A 145 3.56 0.52 8.49
N ARG A 146 4.37 0.69 9.53
CA ARG A 146 3.88 0.70 10.92
C ARG A 146 2.89 1.83 11.16
N ARG A 147 3.22 3.07 10.81
CA ARG A 147 2.31 4.22 10.95
C ARG A 147 1.01 4.03 10.19
N MET A 148 1.10 3.53 8.98
CA MET A 148 -0.09 3.23 8.18
C MET A 148 -0.96 2.17 8.86
N THR A 149 -0.37 1.07 9.32
CA THR A 149 -1.08 0.01 10.03
C THR A 149 -1.73 0.52 11.31
N GLU A 150 -1.04 1.36 12.09
CA GLU A 150 -1.58 2.03 13.28
C GLU A 150 -2.81 2.87 12.95
N THR A 151 -2.79 3.63 11.85
CA THR A 151 -3.96 4.42 11.41
C THR A 151 -5.15 3.51 11.05
N PHE A 152 -4.94 2.42 10.33
CA PHE A 152 -5.99 1.47 10.02
C PHE A 152 -6.53 0.77 11.27
N GLU A 153 -5.67 0.44 12.24
CA GLU A 153 -6.10 -0.10 13.53
C GLU A 153 -6.95 0.90 14.33
N GLU A 154 -6.58 2.18 14.34
CA GLU A 154 -7.40 3.23 14.97
C GLU A 154 -8.77 3.34 14.29
N ILE A 155 -8.82 3.35 12.96
CA ILE A 155 -10.08 3.39 12.22
C ILE A 155 -10.92 2.15 12.54
N ALA A 156 -10.34 0.96 12.56
CA ALA A 156 -11.06 -0.27 12.89
C ALA A 156 -11.67 -0.23 14.31
N LYS A 157 -10.94 0.32 15.29
CA LYS A 157 -11.37 0.41 16.69
C LYS A 157 -12.36 1.55 16.96
N GLU A 158 -12.14 2.70 16.33
CA GLU A 158 -12.82 3.95 16.72
C GLU A 158 -13.47 4.71 15.54
N GLY A 159 -13.23 4.31 14.30
CA GLY A 159 -13.69 5.03 13.10
C GLY A 159 -15.18 5.31 13.10
N ARG A 160 -16.00 4.39 13.64
CA ARG A 160 -17.44 4.56 13.76
C ARG A 160 -17.84 5.87 14.47
N LYS A 161 -17.07 6.33 15.46
CA LYS A 161 -17.33 7.58 16.20
C LYS A 161 -17.18 8.82 15.30
N PHE A 162 -16.39 8.70 14.25
CA PHE A 162 -16.04 9.79 13.33
C PHE A 162 -16.60 9.57 11.93
N GLY A 163 -17.54 8.64 11.78
CA GLY A 163 -18.17 8.33 10.51
C GLY A 163 -17.24 7.65 9.48
N VAL A 164 -16.17 6.97 9.93
CA VAL A 164 -15.29 6.21 9.04
C VAL A 164 -15.44 4.72 9.30
N SER A 165 -15.67 3.97 8.22
CA SER A 165 -15.74 2.51 8.26
C SER A 165 -14.74 1.88 7.29
N LEU A 166 -14.37 0.62 7.53
CA LEU A 166 -13.50 -0.17 6.68
C LEU A 166 -14.27 -1.31 6.02
N PHE A 167 -14.03 -1.50 4.73
CA PHE A 167 -14.35 -2.72 4.01
C PHE A 167 -13.03 -3.29 3.47
N VAL A 168 -12.59 -4.40 4.08
CA VAL A 168 -11.28 -5.01 3.79
C VAL A 168 -11.48 -6.22 2.90
N ALA A 169 -10.93 -6.20 1.69
CA ALA A 169 -10.94 -7.32 0.77
C ALA A 169 -9.51 -7.88 0.60
N SER A 170 -9.37 -9.20 0.64
CA SER A 170 -8.08 -9.86 0.46
C SER A 170 -8.25 -11.30 0.01
N GLN A 171 -7.34 -11.76 -0.85
CA GLN A 171 -7.23 -13.18 -1.22
C GLN A 171 -6.39 -13.98 -0.20
N ARG A 172 -5.72 -13.28 0.75
CA ARG A 172 -4.80 -13.86 1.73
C ARG A 172 -5.13 -13.38 3.14
N PRO A 173 -6.24 -13.83 3.73
CA PRO A 173 -6.65 -13.36 5.05
C PRO A 173 -5.62 -13.64 6.15
N SER A 174 -4.83 -14.71 6.06
CA SER A 174 -3.78 -15.03 7.04
C SER A 174 -2.61 -14.02 7.04
N GLU A 175 -2.44 -13.25 5.97
CA GLU A 175 -1.43 -12.20 5.86
C GLU A 175 -1.93 -10.84 6.37
N LEU A 176 -3.23 -10.69 6.68
CA LEU A 176 -3.83 -9.45 7.19
C LEU A 176 -3.53 -9.23 8.68
N ASN A 177 -3.48 -7.96 9.07
CA ASN A 177 -3.33 -7.55 10.45
C ASN A 177 -4.45 -8.12 11.34
N LYS A 178 -4.06 -8.88 12.37
CA LYS A 178 -5.00 -9.57 13.26
C LYS A 178 -5.87 -8.62 14.09
N THR A 179 -5.33 -7.47 14.48
CA THR A 179 -6.06 -6.47 15.25
C THR A 179 -7.23 -5.92 14.43
N ILE A 180 -6.99 -5.58 13.17
CA ILE A 180 -8.03 -5.07 12.26
C ILE A 180 -9.07 -6.14 12.01
N MET A 181 -8.65 -7.37 11.70
CA MET A 181 -9.56 -8.50 11.47
C MET A 181 -10.45 -8.77 12.69
N ALA A 182 -9.91 -8.69 13.91
CA ALA A 182 -10.67 -8.89 15.15
C ALA A 182 -11.70 -7.79 15.43
N GLN A 183 -11.61 -6.63 14.75
CA GLN A 183 -12.60 -5.54 14.84
C GLN A 183 -13.67 -5.61 13.75
N CYS A 184 -13.53 -6.51 12.77
CA CYS A 184 -14.55 -6.70 11.75
C CYS A 184 -15.79 -7.39 12.35
N ALA A 185 -16.95 -6.74 12.23
CA ALA A 185 -18.21 -7.29 12.73
C ALA A 185 -18.79 -8.38 11.81
N ASN A 186 -18.44 -8.34 10.52
CA ASN A 186 -18.98 -9.24 9.51
C ASN A 186 -17.90 -9.75 8.56
N PHE A 187 -18.04 -10.98 8.11
CA PHE A 187 -17.16 -11.62 7.15
C PHE A 187 -17.95 -12.21 5.99
N ILE A 188 -17.47 -11.98 4.79
CA ILE A 188 -17.94 -12.64 3.56
C ILE A 188 -16.79 -13.50 3.06
N VAL A 189 -16.89 -14.80 3.21
CA VAL A 189 -15.82 -15.75 2.94
C VAL A 189 -16.15 -16.54 1.69
N SER A 190 -15.34 -16.38 0.65
CA SER A 190 -15.40 -17.17 -0.57
C SER A 190 -14.64 -18.49 -0.40
N LYS A 191 -14.34 -19.18 -1.50
CA LYS A 191 -13.58 -20.42 -1.49
C LYS A 191 -12.19 -20.24 -0.86
N LEU A 192 -11.89 -20.99 0.20
CA LEU A 192 -10.58 -21.06 0.86
C LEU A 192 -9.97 -22.44 0.70
N ASN A 193 -8.78 -22.51 0.10
CA ASN A 193 -8.03 -23.75 -0.07
C ASN A 193 -6.88 -23.92 0.94
N ASN A 194 -6.34 -22.80 1.44
CA ASN A 194 -5.18 -22.79 2.34
C ASN A 194 -5.63 -22.99 3.80
N GLU A 195 -4.99 -23.89 4.54
CA GLU A 195 -5.31 -24.15 5.96
C GLU A 195 -4.96 -22.98 6.89
N ASN A 196 -3.94 -22.20 6.59
CA ASN A 196 -3.62 -20.99 7.38
C ASN A 196 -4.77 -19.96 7.29
N ASP A 197 -5.31 -19.75 6.09
CA ASP A 197 -6.43 -18.84 5.86
C ASP A 197 -7.69 -19.32 6.56
N LYS A 198 -8.00 -20.61 6.47
CA LYS A 198 -9.12 -21.22 7.21
C LYS A 198 -8.96 -21.11 8.70
N SER A 199 -7.75 -21.36 9.21
CA SER A 199 -7.45 -21.27 10.63
C SER A 199 -7.63 -19.86 11.17
N MET A 200 -7.21 -18.86 10.37
CA MET A 200 -7.45 -17.44 10.69
C MET A 200 -8.95 -17.15 10.83
N ILE A 201 -9.75 -17.53 9.84
CA ILE A 201 -11.20 -17.32 9.87
C ILE A 201 -11.86 -18.10 11.00
N ARG A 202 -11.47 -19.37 11.25
CA ARG A 202 -11.99 -20.15 12.39
C ARG A 202 -11.76 -19.42 13.72
N GLY A 203 -10.61 -18.80 13.91
CA GLY A 203 -10.29 -18.04 15.14
C GLY A 203 -11.14 -16.77 15.34
N MET A 204 -11.89 -16.33 14.32
CA MET A 204 -12.81 -15.19 14.39
C MET A 204 -14.28 -15.60 14.62
N LEU A 205 -14.57 -16.90 14.60
CA LEU A 205 -15.93 -17.41 14.74
C LEU A 205 -16.28 -17.67 16.22
N PRO A 206 -17.58 -17.57 16.54
CA PRO A 206 -18.09 -18.09 17.81
C PRO A 206 -17.83 -19.59 17.95
N ASP A 207 -17.62 -20.04 19.18
CA ASP A 207 -17.43 -21.46 19.51
C ASP A 207 -18.55 -22.33 18.91
N GLY A 208 -18.16 -23.46 18.32
CA GLY A 208 -19.08 -24.40 17.70
C GLY A 208 -19.38 -24.16 16.22
N SER A 209 -18.94 -23.03 15.66
CA SER A 209 -19.13 -22.72 14.22
C SER A 209 -17.94 -23.08 13.34
N GLU A 210 -16.89 -23.66 13.90
CA GLU A 210 -15.60 -23.93 13.23
C GLU A 210 -15.73 -24.88 12.01
N SER A 211 -16.63 -25.86 12.09
CA SER A 211 -16.87 -26.85 11.03
C SER A 211 -17.38 -26.21 9.74
N VAL A 212 -18.08 -25.08 9.84
CA VAL A 212 -18.68 -24.40 8.68
C VAL A 212 -17.60 -23.85 7.75
N VAL A 213 -16.45 -23.37 8.29
CA VAL A 213 -15.33 -22.89 7.47
C VAL A 213 -14.74 -24.00 6.59
N SER A 214 -14.77 -25.24 7.06
CA SER A 214 -14.26 -26.38 6.30
C SER A 214 -15.05 -26.61 4.99
N THR A 215 -16.31 -26.20 4.93
CA THR A 215 -17.16 -26.32 3.74
C THR A 215 -16.73 -25.38 2.61
N THR A 216 -16.01 -24.29 2.93
CA THR A 216 -15.57 -23.29 1.93
C THR A 216 -14.66 -23.87 0.85
N THR A 217 -13.96 -24.99 1.10
CA THR A 217 -13.15 -25.68 0.09
C THR A 217 -13.94 -26.19 -1.10
N THR A 218 -15.22 -26.52 -0.89
CA THR A 218 -16.09 -27.09 -1.91
C THR A 218 -16.93 -26.06 -2.64
N PHE A 219 -16.73 -24.77 -2.34
CA PHE A 219 -17.52 -23.70 -2.93
C PHE A 219 -17.24 -23.54 -4.43
N ASN A 220 -18.32 -23.36 -5.18
CA ASN A 220 -18.28 -22.96 -6.57
C ASN A 220 -18.05 -21.44 -6.71
N PRO A 221 -17.71 -20.95 -7.90
CA PRO A 221 -17.64 -19.52 -8.16
C PRO A 221 -18.96 -18.82 -7.81
N GLY A 222 -18.85 -17.73 -7.04
CA GLY A 222 -20.00 -16.96 -6.56
C GLY A 222 -20.68 -17.51 -5.29
N GLU A 223 -20.30 -18.69 -4.80
CA GLU A 223 -20.74 -19.15 -3.48
C GLU A 223 -19.91 -18.51 -2.38
N VAL A 224 -20.56 -17.98 -1.35
CA VAL A 224 -19.91 -17.35 -0.19
C VAL A 224 -20.60 -17.76 1.10
N LEU A 225 -19.83 -17.71 2.19
CA LEU A 225 -20.30 -17.87 3.56
C LEU A 225 -20.33 -16.48 4.22
N ILE A 226 -21.47 -16.06 4.72
CA ILE A 226 -21.62 -14.83 5.50
C ILE A 226 -21.65 -15.21 6.99
N ILE A 227 -20.88 -14.46 7.78
CA ILE A 227 -20.69 -14.67 9.22
C ILE A 227 -20.62 -13.32 9.91
N GLY A 228 -21.19 -13.19 11.09
CA GLY A 228 -21.13 -12.00 11.93
C GLY A 228 -22.49 -11.41 12.25
N ASP A 229 -22.50 -10.16 12.67
CA ASP A 229 -23.70 -9.48 13.21
C ASP A 229 -24.81 -9.29 12.18
N ALA A 230 -24.49 -9.34 10.89
CA ALA A 230 -25.48 -9.17 9.81
C ALA A 230 -26.41 -10.39 9.66
N VAL A 231 -26.04 -11.54 10.23
CA VAL A 231 -26.81 -12.78 10.08
C VAL A 231 -26.90 -13.51 11.42
N PRO A 232 -28.07 -14.09 11.78
CA PRO A 232 -28.24 -14.76 13.08
C PRO A 232 -27.45 -16.06 13.20
N ILE A 233 -27.10 -16.68 12.07
CA ILE A 233 -26.29 -17.90 11.97
C ILE A 233 -25.41 -17.80 10.70
N PRO A 234 -24.26 -18.48 10.65
CA PRO A 234 -23.46 -18.58 9.42
C PRO A 234 -24.30 -19.06 8.24
N LEU A 235 -24.32 -18.27 7.16
CA LEU A 235 -25.22 -18.50 6.03
C LEU A 235 -24.42 -18.66 4.74
N LYS A 236 -24.58 -19.82 4.06
CA LYS A 236 -24.07 -20.01 2.70
C LYS A 236 -25.07 -19.44 1.71
N ILE A 237 -24.62 -18.57 0.82
CA ILE A 237 -25.41 -17.99 -0.25
C ILE A 237 -24.70 -18.08 -1.60
N GLN A 238 -25.48 -17.98 -2.68
CA GLN A 238 -25.01 -17.73 -4.04
C GLN A 238 -25.16 -16.24 -4.33
N VAL A 239 -24.06 -15.55 -4.60
CA VAL A 239 -24.06 -14.14 -5.00
C VAL A 239 -24.61 -14.04 -6.43
N THR A 240 -25.56 -13.14 -6.62
CA THR A 240 -26.10 -12.84 -7.96
C THR A 240 -25.03 -12.10 -8.78
N LEU A 241 -24.90 -12.48 -10.04
CA LEU A 241 -24.02 -11.76 -10.97
C LEU A 241 -24.52 -10.32 -11.13
N ALA A 242 -23.58 -9.38 -11.08
CA ALA A 242 -23.87 -7.99 -11.39
C ALA A 242 -24.34 -7.86 -12.85
N GLU A 243 -25.33 -6.97 -13.09
CA GLU A 243 -25.81 -6.67 -14.45
C GLU A 243 -24.66 -6.12 -15.31
N GLU A 244 -23.89 -5.20 -14.75
CA GLU A 244 -22.65 -4.71 -15.35
C GLU A 244 -21.48 -5.61 -14.94
N ARG A 245 -20.91 -6.30 -15.92
CA ARG A 245 -19.76 -7.17 -15.68
C ARG A 245 -18.49 -6.35 -15.54
N PRO A 246 -17.64 -6.63 -14.54
CA PRO A 246 -16.34 -5.99 -14.45
C PRO A 246 -15.53 -6.31 -15.71
N GLN A 247 -14.89 -5.28 -16.29
CA GLN A 247 -13.96 -5.44 -17.39
C GLN A 247 -12.65 -6.01 -16.83
N SER A 248 -12.60 -7.34 -16.66
CA SER A 248 -11.40 -8.03 -16.23
C SER A 248 -10.35 -8.00 -17.35
N ARG A 249 -9.12 -7.59 -17.04
CA ARG A 249 -7.97 -7.71 -17.94
C ARG A 249 -7.43 -9.16 -18.00
N THR A 250 -8.08 -10.11 -17.35
CA THR A 250 -7.65 -11.51 -17.37
C THR A 250 -7.80 -12.07 -18.78
N ILE A 251 -6.66 -12.47 -19.35
CA ILE A 251 -6.60 -13.09 -20.67
C ILE A 251 -7.21 -14.50 -20.57
N GLU A 252 -8.20 -14.80 -21.40
CA GLU A 252 -8.71 -16.15 -21.54
C GLU A 252 -7.68 -17.01 -22.30
N PHE A 253 -6.72 -17.55 -21.59
CA PHE A 253 -5.61 -18.32 -22.15
C PHE A 253 -6.08 -19.42 -23.08
N TRP A 254 -7.14 -20.16 -22.70
CA TRP A 254 -7.66 -21.28 -23.46
C TRP A 254 -8.17 -20.87 -24.84
N ASN A 255 -8.87 -19.76 -24.91
CA ASN A 255 -9.38 -19.21 -26.17
C ASN A 255 -8.27 -18.63 -27.04
N LYS A 256 -7.22 -18.08 -26.42
CA LYS A 256 -6.08 -17.51 -27.16
C LYS A 256 -5.08 -18.55 -27.64
N TRP A 257 -4.85 -19.62 -26.89
CA TRP A 257 -3.95 -20.72 -27.32
C TRP A 257 -4.44 -21.46 -28.56
N ASN A 258 -5.75 -21.49 -28.78
CA ASN A 258 -6.35 -22.14 -29.96
C ASN A 258 -6.38 -21.26 -31.21
N ARG A 259 -5.95 -19.98 -31.11
CA ARG A 259 -5.84 -19.07 -32.25
C ARG A 259 -4.38 -19.00 -32.71
N LYS A 260 -4.14 -18.99 -34.03
CA LYS A 260 -2.84 -18.57 -34.57
C LYS A 260 -2.63 -17.12 -34.13
N ALA A 261 -1.69 -16.89 -33.20
CA ALA A 261 -1.42 -15.56 -32.68
C ALA A 261 -0.54 -14.81 -33.70
N ASP A 262 -1.09 -13.79 -34.32
CA ASP A 262 -0.27 -12.68 -34.83
C ASP A 262 0.18 -11.84 -33.62
N MET A 263 1.29 -12.26 -33.02
CA MET A 263 1.91 -11.52 -31.94
C MET A 263 2.70 -10.34 -32.54
N ASN A 264 2.17 -9.15 -32.45
CA ASN A 264 2.92 -7.95 -32.83
C ASN A 264 3.91 -7.56 -31.72
N LEU A 265 4.95 -8.42 -31.57
CA LEU A 265 6.05 -8.22 -30.61
C LEU A 265 6.72 -6.84 -30.77
N THR A 266 6.75 -6.32 -32.00
CA THR A 266 7.39 -5.03 -32.30
C THR A 266 6.65 -3.88 -31.63
N GLU A 267 5.32 -3.93 -31.58
CA GLU A 267 4.50 -2.91 -30.93
C GLU A 267 4.63 -3.00 -29.41
N GLY A 268 4.55 -4.19 -28.84
CA GLY A 268 4.76 -4.40 -27.39
C GLY A 268 6.17 -4.00 -26.93
N ILE A 269 7.20 -4.25 -27.73
CA ILE A 269 8.56 -3.79 -27.43
C ILE A 269 8.64 -2.25 -27.51
N ARG A 270 8.02 -1.63 -28.51
CA ARG A 270 7.97 -0.15 -28.62
C ARG A 270 7.27 0.48 -27.43
N GLU A 271 6.14 -0.04 -27.06
CA GLU A 271 5.43 0.44 -25.86
C GLU A 271 6.28 0.27 -24.60
N TYR A 272 6.92 -0.88 -24.41
CA TYR A 272 7.80 -1.12 -23.27
C TYR A 272 9.03 -0.19 -23.23
N VAL A 273 9.62 0.12 -24.39
CA VAL A 273 10.80 1.02 -24.48
C VAL A 273 10.40 2.48 -24.38
N ASN A 274 9.16 2.84 -24.74
CA ASN A 274 8.64 4.21 -24.66
C ASN A 274 7.93 4.50 -23.34
N PHE A 275 7.72 3.48 -22.50
CA PHE A 275 7.22 3.60 -21.13
C PHE A 275 8.38 3.91 -20.19
#